data_6d48f57193ebed64f4fa6000d87b59c7
#
_entry.id   6d48f57193ebed64f4fa6000d87b59c7
#
_cell.length_a   1.000
_cell.length_b   1.000
_cell.length_c   1.000
_cell.angle_alpha   90.00
_cell.angle_beta   90.00
_cell.angle_gamma   90.00
#
_symmetry.space_group_name_H-M   'P 1'
#
loop_
_entity.id
_entity.type
_entity.pdbx_description
1 polymer ?
#
loop_
_entity_poly.entity_id
_entity_poly.type
_entity_poly.pdbx_seq_one_letter_code
_entity_poly.pdbx_strand_id
1 'polypeptide(L)'
;MLKIFSGKANLPLSEEVSKILNTPLSKNEVVRFDNSEVKVTIKEKIKDNICFVIQPTANPTDTNLMELFFFADALKRNGAKEIIGVIPYFGYARQNREHLPGECVSANVIIRFLETIGFNAIYTINLHDEGTEGIFSIKFKNINALNLLSKEVNKYLKNQKKIENIAIISPDQGGVERTQLFAENFFHSHNVDIVVVEKRRNLQKTHQSQALNLYGDIKGKIAIIVDDIITSGGTLVHAAKLCLKKGATKVIACVVHHDFSPKAKQILENSPIEKIFTTNTIFLKPEQKIKKLEEISVAPLIAKEIKHYL
;
A
#
# COMPACT_ATOMS: atom_id res chain seq x y z
N MET A 1 0.86 -23.59 -18.00
CA MET A 1 -0.36 -22.74 -17.89
C MET A 1 -0.23 -21.88 -16.63
N LEU A 2 -0.94 -20.74 -16.59
CA LEU A 2 -0.98 -19.83 -15.46
C LEU A 2 -2.14 -20.18 -14.53
N LYS A 3 -1.94 -20.12 -13.22
CA LYS A 3 -2.92 -20.31 -12.17
C LYS A 3 -2.90 -19.13 -11.20
N ILE A 4 -4.07 -18.64 -10.80
CA ILE A 4 -4.19 -17.50 -9.89
C ILE A 4 -4.96 -17.95 -8.64
N PHE A 5 -4.31 -17.86 -7.49
CA PHE A 5 -4.90 -18.17 -6.19
C PHE A 5 -5.14 -16.87 -5.41
N SER A 6 -6.20 -16.85 -4.64
CA SER A 6 -6.49 -15.78 -3.70
C SER A 6 -6.40 -16.31 -2.28
N GLY A 7 -5.65 -15.59 -1.44
CA GLY A 7 -5.83 -15.71 -0.01
C GLY A 7 -7.09 -14.98 0.47
N LYS A 8 -7.37 -15.05 1.78
CA LYS A 8 -8.60 -14.49 2.37
C LYS A 8 -8.54 -12.99 2.63
N ALA A 9 -7.35 -12.38 2.63
CA ALA A 9 -7.20 -11.00 3.08
C ALA A 9 -7.83 -9.95 2.14
N ASN A 10 -7.94 -10.25 0.82
CA ASN A 10 -8.56 -9.34 -0.14
C ASN A 10 -9.08 -10.10 -1.37
N LEU A 11 -10.07 -10.93 -1.18
CA LEU A 11 -10.71 -11.70 -2.27
C LEU A 11 -11.26 -10.78 -3.39
N PRO A 12 -11.95 -9.66 -3.10
CA PRO A 12 -12.47 -8.78 -4.16
C PRO A 12 -11.39 -8.28 -5.12
N LEU A 13 -10.20 -7.90 -4.63
CA LEU A 13 -9.09 -7.50 -5.50
C LEU A 13 -8.64 -8.64 -6.42
N SER A 14 -8.57 -9.86 -5.89
CA SER A 14 -8.19 -11.05 -6.67
C SER A 14 -9.22 -11.36 -7.75
N GLU A 15 -10.50 -11.20 -7.46
CA GLU A 15 -11.61 -11.37 -8.41
C GLU A 15 -11.55 -10.32 -9.53
N GLU A 16 -11.25 -9.06 -9.20
CA GLU A 16 -11.05 -8.01 -10.21
C GLU A 16 -9.87 -8.34 -11.13
N VAL A 17 -8.73 -8.77 -10.58
CA VAL A 17 -7.55 -9.19 -11.37
C VAL A 17 -7.90 -10.37 -12.28
N SER A 18 -8.56 -11.38 -11.74
CA SER A 18 -9.04 -12.56 -12.47
C SER A 18 -9.94 -12.18 -13.66
N LYS A 19 -10.87 -11.26 -13.44
CA LYS A 19 -11.79 -10.74 -14.47
C LYS A 19 -11.05 -9.99 -15.57
N ILE A 20 -10.09 -9.13 -15.24
CA ILE A 20 -9.29 -8.37 -16.22
C ILE A 20 -8.44 -9.31 -17.08
N LEU A 21 -7.89 -10.37 -16.48
CA LEU A 21 -7.07 -11.36 -17.18
C LEU A 21 -7.90 -12.40 -17.94
N ASN A 22 -9.22 -12.41 -17.76
CA ASN A 22 -10.10 -13.49 -18.24
C ASN A 22 -9.59 -14.89 -17.84
N THR A 23 -9.03 -14.99 -16.64
CA THR A 23 -8.44 -16.21 -16.07
C THR A 23 -9.11 -16.46 -14.71
N PRO A 24 -9.94 -17.51 -14.56
CA PRO A 24 -10.67 -17.73 -13.31
C PRO A 24 -9.72 -18.02 -12.15
N LEU A 25 -10.12 -17.61 -10.94
CA LEU A 25 -9.40 -17.98 -9.74
C LEU A 25 -9.37 -19.50 -9.55
N SER A 26 -8.19 -19.99 -9.26
CA SER A 26 -7.97 -21.42 -8.99
C SER A 26 -8.57 -21.84 -7.66
N LYS A 27 -9.08 -23.06 -7.61
CA LYS A 27 -9.78 -23.58 -6.43
C LYS A 27 -8.81 -23.88 -5.30
N ASN A 28 -9.05 -23.28 -4.16
CA ASN A 28 -8.38 -23.55 -2.90
C ASN A 28 -9.35 -23.48 -1.73
N GLU A 29 -8.94 -24.00 -0.61
CA GLU A 29 -9.67 -23.92 0.64
C GLU A 29 -8.72 -23.44 1.74
N VAL A 30 -9.14 -22.42 2.46
CA VAL A 30 -8.45 -21.92 3.64
C VAL A 30 -9.37 -22.08 4.84
N VAL A 31 -8.99 -22.92 5.78
CA VAL A 31 -9.72 -23.19 7.02
C VAL A 31 -8.93 -22.64 8.19
N ARG A 32 -9.56 -21.79 8.99
CA ARG A 32 -9.02 -21.36 10.28
C ARG A 32 -9.76 -22.13 11.38
N PHE A 33 -9.00 -22.84 12.18
CA PHE A 33 -9.50 -23.61 13.31
C PHE A 33 -9.76 -22.71 14.52
N ASP A 34 -10.53 -23.19 15.48
CA ASP A 34 -10.89 -22.46 16.70
C ASP A 34 -9.66 -22.10 17.56
N ASN A 35 -8.59 -22.90 17.50
CA ASN A 35 -7.31 -22.62 18.12
C ASN A 35 -6.43 -21.60 17.36
N SER A 36 -7.02 -20.93 16.36
CA SER A 36 -6.37 -19.92 15.48
C SER A 36 -5.38 -20.46 14.43
N GLU A 37 -5.10 -21.75 14.39
CA GLU A 37 -4.28 -22.35 13.31
C GLU A 37 -4.98 -22.25 11.96
N VAL A 38 -4.19 -22.17 10.89
CA VAL A 38 -4.71 -22.12 9.52
C VAL A 38 -4.25 -23.32 8.71
N LYS A 39 -5.14 -23.85 7.87
CA LYS A 39 -4.83 -24.88 6.88
C LYS A 39 -5.17 -24.37 5.49
N VAL A 40 -4.23 -24.49 4.55
CA VAL A 40 -4.40 -24.19 3.13
C VAL A 40 -4.41 -25.51 2.35
N THR A 41 -5.40 -25.68 1.48
CA THR A 41 -5.52 -26.86 0.62
C THR A 41 -5.73 -26.41 -0.83
N ILE A 42 -4.88 -26.87 -1.73
CA ILE A 42 -5.04 -26.66 -3.18
C ILE A 42 -6.03 -27.72 -3.71
N LYS A 43 -7.08 -27.29 -4.40
CA LYS A 43 -8.17 -28.17 -4.88
C LYS A 43 -8.14 -28.38 -6.41
N GLU A 44 -7.00 -28.09 -7.03
CA GLU A 44 -6.77 -28.25 -8.47
C GLU A 44 -5.44 -28.96 -8.78
N LYS A 45 -5.33 -29.52 -9.97
CA LYS A 45 -4.07 -30.00 -10.52
C LYS A 45 -3.25 -28.81 -11.00
N ILE A 46 -2.04 -28.63 -10.44
CA ILE A 46 -1.17 -27.47 -10.71
C ILE A 46 0.24 -27.87 -11.11
N LYS A 47 0.52 -29.16 -11.26
CA LYS A 47 1.85 -29.64 -11.64
C LYS A 47 2.33 -28.92 -12.91
N ASP A 48 3.58 -28.45 -12.88
CA ASP A 48 4.27 -27.73 -13.96
C ASP A 48 3.63 -26.37 -14.36
N ASN A 49 2.69 -25.84 -13.56
CA ASN A 49 2.10 -24.52 -13.79
C ASN A 49 2.84 -23.41 -13.02
N ILE A 50 2.77 -22.19 -13.55
CA ILE A 50 3.16 -20.97 -12.85
C ILE A 50 1.98 -20.52 -12.00
N CYS A 51 2.20 -20.38 -10.69
CA CYS A 51 1.14 -20.10 -9.73
C CYS A 51 1.35 -18.73 -9.10
N PHE A 52 0.36 -17.85 -9.24
CA PHE A 52 0.30 -16.57 -8.55
C PHE A 52 -0.57 -16.71 -7.29
N VAL A 53 -0.11 -16.14 -6.18
CA VAL A 53 -0.88 -16.03 -4.93
C VAL A 53 -1.06 -14.55 -4.62
N ILE A 54 -2.30 -14.06 -4.66
CA ILE A 54 -2.63 -12.67 -4.34
C ILE A 54 -3.07 -12.62 -2.87
N GLN A 55 -2.25 -12.02 -2.01
CA GLN A 55 -2.50 -11.93 -0.57
C GLN A 55 -1.81 -10.71 0.02
N PRO A 56 -2.50 -9.61 0.32
CA PRO A 56 -1.93 -8.54 1.13
C PRO A 56 -1.66 -9.03 2.55
N THR A 57 -0.55 -8.56 3.13
CA THR A 57 -0.16 -8.92 4.50
C THR A 57 -0.42 -7.79 5.49
N ALA A 58 -1.60 -7.14 5.35
CA ALA A 58 -2.12 -6.14 6.26
C ALA A 58 -2.66 -6.76 7.56
N ASN A 59 -3.17 -5.91 8.44
CA ASN A 59 -3.77 -6.33 9.71
C ASN A 59 -4.99 -7.28 9.51
N PRO A 60 -4.99 -8.48 10.13
CA PRO A 60 -4.01 -9.04 11.07
C PRO A 60 -2.77 -9.63 10.37
N THR A 61 -1.64 -8.92 10.50
CA THR A 61 -0.43 -9.13 9.69
C THR A 61 0.14 -10.55 9.79
N ASP A 62 0.34 -11.04 11.00
CA ASP A 62 0.92 -12.37 11.25
C ASP A 62 0.03 -13.48 10.71
N THR A 63 -1.28 -13.33 10.84
CA THR A 63 -2.28 -14.24 10.31
C THR A 63 -2.20 -14.35 8.79
N ASN A 64 -2.11 -13.21 8.11
CA ASN A 64 -2.07 -13.15 6.65
C ASN A 64 -0.72 -13.63 6.09
N LEU A 65 0.38 -13.40 6.83
CA LEU A 65 1.70 -13.94 6.50
C LEU A 65 1.73 -15.46 6.61
N MET A 66 1.22 -16.02 7.71
CA MET A 66 1.18 -17.48 7.88
C MET A 66 0.34 -18.15 6.80
N GLU A 67 -0.79 -17.56 6.44
CA GLU A 67 -1.61 -18.05 5.33
C GLU A 67 -0.83 -18.04 4.00
N LEU A 68 -0.10 -16.96 3.71
CA LEU A 68 0.72 -16.84 2.53
C LEU A 68 1.85 -17.90 2.48
N PHE A 69 2.53 -18.15 3.60
CA PHE A 69 3.57 -19.17 3.69
C PHE A 69 3.01 -20.57 3.42
N PHE A 70 1.81 -20.87 3.95
CA PHE A 70 1.18 -22.16 3.72
C PHE A 70 0.67 -22.33 2.29
N PHE A 71 0.28 -21.25 1.61
CA PHE A 71 0.04 -21.30 0.16
C PHE A 71 1.30 -21.73 -0.59
N ALA A 72 2.47 -21.14 -0.27
CA ALA A 72 3.72 -21.48 -0.94
C ALA A 72 4.09 -22.96 -0.74
N ASP A 73 4.03 -23.48 0.49
CA ASP A 73 4.31 -24.89 0.78
C ASP A 73 3.32 -25.82 0.06
N ALA A 74 2.02 -25.52 0.12
CA ALA A 74 1.00 -26.32 -0.53
C ALA A 74 1.19 -26.38 -2.05
N LEU A 75 1.50 -25.23 -2.69
CA LEU A 75 1.77 -25.16 -4.12
C LEU A 75 3.03 -25.93 -4.51
N LYS A 76 4.11 -25.80 -3.74
CA LYS A 76 5.38 -26.51 -3.94
C LYS A 76 5.18 -28.03 -3.86
N ARG A 77 4.48 -28.53 -2.83
CA ARG A 77 4.15 -29.96 -2.67
C ARG A 77 3.27 -30.50 -3.79
N ASN A 78 2.43 -29.67 -4.41
CA ASN A 78 1.60 -30.04 -5.54
C ASN A 78 2.29 -29.85 -6.90
N GLY A 79 3.60 -29.58 -6.92
CA GLY A 79 4.44 -29.55 -8.13
C GLY A 79 4.30 -28.29 -8.97
N ALA A 80 3.99 -27.13 -8.36
CA ALA A 80 4.07 -25.85 -9.07
C ALA A 80 5.48 -25.66 -9.65
N LYS A 81 5.56 -25.16 -10.89
CA LYS A 81 6.83 -24.85 -11.56
C LYS A 81 7.47 -23.59 -10.98
N GLU A 82 6.66 -22.57 -10.78
CA GLU A 82 7.05 -21.31 -10.17
C GLU A 82 5.92 -20.82 -9.26
N ILE A 83 6.29 -20.20 -8.16
CA ILE A 83 5.36 -19.60 -7.20
C ILE A 83 5.68 -18.11 -7.08
N ILE A 84 4.72 -17.26 -7.43
CA ILE A 84 4.87 -15.81 -7.43
C ILE A 84 3.89 -15.22 -6.42
N GLY A 85 4.45 -14.56 -5.40
CA GLY A 85 3.65 -13.84 -4.41
C GLY A 85 3.30 -12.44 -4.93
N VAL A 86 2.01 -12.15 -5.04
CA VAL A 86 1.51 -10.78 -5.23
C VAL A 86 1.02 -10.30 -3.87
N ILE A 87 1.80 -9.43 -3.24
CA ILE A 87 1.58 -8.91 -1.90
C ILE A 87 1.25 -7.41 -2.02
N PRO A 88 -0.01 -7.03 -2.34
CA PRO A 88 -0.37 -5.64 -2.64
C PRO A 88 0.01 -4.66 -1.53
N TYR A 89 -0.07 -5.07 -0.27
CA TYR A 89 0.52 -4.39 0.87
C TYR A 89 1.48 -5.33 1.59
N PHE A 90 2.73 -4.89 1.72
CA PHE A 90 3.80 -5.66 2.36
C PHE A 90 3.88 -5.29 3.85
N GLY A 91 3.34 -6.16 4.70
CA GLY A 91 3.41 -6.01 6.14
C GLY A 91 4.85 -6.01 6.66
N TYR A 92 5.11 -5.32 7.77
CA TYR A 92 6.44 -5.11 8.34
C TYR A 92 7.41 -4.26 7.51
N ALA A 93 7.07 -3.79 6.29
CA ALA A 93 7.95 -2.95 5.47
C ALA A 93 8.45 -1.68 6.19
N ARG A 94 7.71 -1.20 7.20
CA ARG A 94 8.08 -0.02 8.01
C ARG A 94 9.15 -0.32 9.06
N GLN A 95 9.50 -1.59 9.29
CA GLN A 95 10.52 -2.05 10.24
C GLN A 95 11.72 -2.59 9.47
N ASN A 96 12.27 -1.74 8.59
CA ASN A 96 13.34 -2.07 7.64
C ASN A 96 14.74 -1.76 8.17
N ARG A 97 14.86 -1.19 9.37
CA ARG A 97 16.12 -0.88 10.03
C ARG A 97 15.96 -0.88 11.55
N GLU A 98 17.05 -1.04 12.25
CA GLU A 98 17.15 -0.83 13.70
C GLU A 98 17.10 0.68 13.97
N HIS A 99 16.13 1.14 14.75
CA HIS A 99 16.01 2.54 15.19
C HIS A 99 16.64 2.73 16.57
N LEU A 100 16.54 1.71 17.43
CA LEU A 100 17.14 1.67 18.75
C LEU A 100 17.91 0.36 18.93
N PRO A 101 19.04 0.36 19.67
CA PRO A 101 19.82 -0.85 19.92
C PRO A 101 18.95 -1.99 20.51
N GLY A 102 19.06 -3.18 19.90
CA GLY A 102 18.30 -4.36 20.30
C GLY A 102 16.98 -4.60 19.56
N GLU A 103 16.59 -3.71 18.66
CA GLU A 103 15.42 -3.93 17.81
C GLU A 103 15.74 -4.91 16.67
N CYS A 104 14.77 -5.75 16.31
CA CYS A 104 14.89 -6.59 15.11
C CYS A 104 14.60 -5.78 13.83
N VAL A 105 15.17 -6.20 12.71
CA VAL A 105 14.82 -5.71 11.37
C VAL A 105 13.78 -6.65 10.76
N SER A 106 12.51 -6.44 11.14
CA SER A 106 11.42 -7.37 10.83
C SER A 106 11.22 -7.57 9.32
N ALA A 107 11.38 -6.52 8.52
CA ALA A 107 11.28 -6.63 7.06
C ALA A 107 12.24 -7.70 6.49
N ASN A 108 13.50 -7.71 6.97
CA ASN A 108 14.50 -8.69 6.52
C ASN A 108 14.13 -10.12 6.94
N VAL A 109 13.56 -10.29 8.12
CA VAL A 109 13.11 -11.61 8.59
C VAL A 109 12.00 -12.14 7.68
N ILE A 110 11.02 -11.32 7.37
CA ILE A 110 9.90 -11.70 6.48
C ILE A 110 10.39 -12.01 5.06
N ILE A 111 11.30 -11.20 4.51
CA ILE A 111 11.90 -11.44 3.19
C ILE A 111 12.58 -12.81 3.16
N ARG A 112 13.44 -13.12 4.14
CA ARG A 112 14.11 -14.42 4.23
C ARG A 112 13.12 -15.59 4.34
N PHE A 113 12.01 -15.41 5.08
CA PHE A 113 10.98 -16.45 5.17
C PHE A 113 10.28 -16.68 3.83
N LEU A 114 9.94 -15.62 3.09
CA LEU A 114 9.35 -15.73 1.75
C LEU A 114 10.28 -16.46 0.79
N GLU A 115 11.58 -16.17 0.80
CA GLU A 115 12.57 -16.82 -0.03
C GLU A 115 12.75 -18.30 0.36
N THR A 116 12.90 -18.58 1.64
CA THR A 116 13.16 -19.94 2.15
C THR A 116 11.97 -20.86 1.93
N ILE A 117 10.73 -20.39 2.09
CA ILE A 117 9.54 -21.20 1.86
C ILE A 117 9.37 -21.59 0.40
N GLY A 118 9.95 -20.81 -0.54
CA GLY A 118 10.04 -21.17 -1.94
C GLY A 118 9.30 -20.27 -2.93
N PHE A 119 9.07 -19.02 -2.61
CA PHE A 119 8.66 -18.05 -3.64
C PHE A 119 9.81 -17.82 -4.63
N ASN A 120 9.49 -17.77 -5.92
CA ASN A 120 10.44 -17.48 -7.00
C ASN A 120 10.46 -15.99 -7.34
N ALA A 121 9.37 -15.28 -7.05
CA ALA A 121 9.28 -13.84 -7.21
C ALA A 121 8.25 -13.24 -6.25
N ILE A 122 8.45 -11.98 -5.87
CA ILE A 122 7.50 -11.19 -5.09
C ILE A 122 7.17 -9.90 -5.85
N TYR A 123 5.87 -9.61 -5.98
CA TYR A 123 5.35 -8.36 -6.53
C TYR A 123 4.60 -7.64 -5.43
N THR A 124 4.90 -6.36 -5.22
CA THR A 124 4.22 -5.51 -4.24
C THR A 124 3.83 -4.16 -4.87
N ILE A 125 3.07 -3.35 -4.15
CA ILE A 125 2.70 -2.01 -4.58
C ILE A 125 3.27 -1.01 -3.59
N ASN A 126 4.05 -0.05 -4.10
CA ASN A 126 4.64 1.06 -3.34
C ASN A 126 5.20 0.63 -1.97
N LEU A 127 6.28 -0.12 -2.00
CA LEU A 127 7.01 -0.50 -0.78
C LEU A 127 7.37 0.75 0.03
N HIS A 128 7.30 0.67 1.34
CA HIS A 128 7.52 1.81 2.24
C HIS A 128 8.89 2.49 2.04
N ASP A 129 9.92 1.69 1.78
CA ASP A 129 11.29 2.14 1.52
C ASP A 129 11.85 1.33 0.34
N GLU A 130 12.19 2.04 -0.75
CA GLU A 130 12.72 1.44 -1.98
C GLU A 130 14.07 0.74 -1.73
N GLY A 131 14.87 1.20 -0.78
CA GLY A 131 16.13 0.53 -0.39
C GLY A 131 15.94 -0.92 0.07
N THR A 132 14.75 -1.28 0.54
CA THR A 132 14.40 -2.64 0.92
C THR A 132 14.34 -3.60 -0.29
N GLU A 133 14.18 -3.11 -1.51
CA GLU A 133 14.20 -3.91 -2.74
C GLU A 133 15.52 -4.67 -2.90
N GLY A 134 16.64 -4.02 -2.56
CA GLY A 134 17.98 -4.61 -2.65
C GLY A 134 18.27 -5.76 -1.67
N ILE A 135 17.33 -6.05 -0.74
CA ILE A 135 17.48 -7.13 0.23
C ILE A 135 17.00 -8.48 -0.35
N PHE A 136 16.10 -8.44 -1.34
CA PHE A 136 15.59 -9.65 -1.98
C PHE A 136 16.66 -10.32 -2.83
N SER A 137 16.87 -11.63 -2.61
CA SER A 137 17.73 -12.49 -3.45
C SER A 137 16.97 -13.07 -4.65
N ILE A 138 15.65 -13.08 -4.59
CA ILE A 138 14.74 -13.50 -5.67
C ILE A 138 14.24 -12.30 -6.48
N LYS A 139 13.61 -12.57 -7.62
CA LYS A 139 12.99 -11.51 -8.42
C LYS A 139 11.98 -10.73 -7.58
N PHE A 140 12.19 -9.43 -7.49
CA PHE A 140 11.28 -8.52 -6.80
C PHE A 140 10.77 -7.45 -7.76
N LYS A 141 9.52 -7.04 -7.59
CA LYS A 141 8.92 -5.94 -8.34
C LYS A 141 8.06 -5.06 -7.47
N ASN A 142 8.45 -3.81 -7.37
CA ASN A 142 7.68 -2.74 -6.75
C ASN A 142 6.84 -2.04 -7.81
N ILE A 143 5.53 -2.23 -7.78
CA ILE A 143 4.58 -1.65 -8.73
C ILE A 143 4.17 -0.28 -8.22
N ASN A 144 4.30 0.75 -9.05
CA ASN A 144 3.99 2.11 -8.65
C ASN A 144 2.52 2.48 -8.93
N ALA A 145 1.76 2.79 -7.89
CA ALA A 145 0.37 3.24 -7.96
C ALA A 145 0.22 4.79 -7.94
N LEU A 146 1.30 5.55 -7.71
CA LEU A 146 1.22 7.02 -7.61
C LEU A 146 0.73 7.67 -8.90
N ASN A 147 1.11 7.12 -10.07
CA ASN A 147 0.60 7.58 -11.36
C ASN A 147 -0.91 7.36 -11.50
N LEU A 148 -1.42 6.22 -11.03
CA LEU A 148 -2.86 5.94 -11.02
C LEU A 148 -3.58 6.94 -10.12
N LEU A 149 -3.10 7.14 -8.90
CA LEU A 149 -3.67 8.06 -7.93
C LEU A 149 -3.61 9.52 -8.42
N SER A 150 -2.49 9.94 -9.02
CA SER A 150 -2.35 11.32 -9.54
C SER A 150 -3.38 11.62 -10.63
N LYS A 151 -3.69 10.65 -11.51
CA LYS A 151 -4.72 10.78 -12.55
C LYS A 151 -6.12 10.94 -11.95
N GLU A 152 -6.46 10.17 -10.92
CA GLU A 152 -7.79 10.26 -10.28
C GLU A 152 -7.95 11.55 -9.50
N VAL A 153 -6.92 12.02 -8.78
CA VAL A 153 -6.93 13.33 -8.12
C VAL A 153 -7.08 14.45 -9.14
N ASN A 154 -6.36 14.38 -10.26
CA ASN A 154 -6.44 15.38 -11.33
C ASN A 154 -7.86 15.41 -11.95
N LYS A 155 -8.45 14.26 -12.22
CA LYS A 155 -9.84 14.12 -12.71
C LYS A 155 -10.85 14.74 -11.72
N TYR A 156 -10.70 14.46 -10.42
CA TYR A 156 -11.53 15.05 -9.38
C TYR A 156 -11.46 16.58 -9.37
N LEU A 157 -10.25 17.16 -9.43
CA LEU A 157 -10.06 18.61 -9.44
C LEU A 157 -10.58 19.26 -10.73
N LYS A 158 -10.36 18.63 -11.90
CA LYS A 158 -10.94 19.08 -13.18
C LYS A 158 -12.46 19.21 -13.13
N ASN A 159 -13.12 18.19 -12.59
CA ASN A 159 -14.57 18.20 -12.44
C ASN A 159 -15.08 19.33 -11.54
N GLN A 160 -14.24 19.83 -10.65
CA GLN A 160 -14.56 20.98 -9.77
C GLN A 160 -14.11 22.34 -10.35
N LYS A 161 -13.52 22.39 -11.58
CA LYS A 161 -12.92 23.59 -12.20
C LYS A 161 -11.84 24.27 -11.31
N LYS A 162 -11.03 23.46 -10.61
CA LYS A 162 -10.08 23.92 -9.58
C LYS A 162 -8.64 23.45 -9.83
N ILE A 163 -8.14 23.55 -11.05
CA ILE A 163 -6.77 23.10 -11.38
C ILE A 163 -5.72 24.16 -11.07
N GLU A 164 -6.10 25.39 -10.87
CA GLU A 164 -5.17 26.49 -10.61
C GLU A 164 -4.75 26.53 -9.13
N ASN A 165 -3.49 26.85 -8.89
CA ASN A 165 -2.92 27.01 -7.55
C ASN A 165 -2.90 25.72 -6.69
N ILE A 166 -2.18 24.70 -7.13
CA ILE A 166 -2.00 23.45 -6.39
C ILE A 166 -0.59 23.40 -5.79
N ALA A 167 -0.47 22.90 -4.56
CA ALA A 167 0.78 22.54 -3.92
C ALA A 167 0.75 21.06 -3.53
N ILE A 168 1.79 20.31 -3.91
CA ILE A 168 1.96 18.91 -3.51
C ILE A 168 2.83 18.87 -2.26
N ILE A 169 2.39 18.15 -1.24
CA ILE A 169 2.92 18.23 0.13
C ILE A 169 3.46 16.87 0.56
N SER A 170 4.72 16.81 0.96
CA SER A 170 5.26 15.70 1.72
C SER A 170 4.98 15.90 3.22
N PRO A 171 4.33 14.95 3.91
CA PRO A 171 4.01 15.08 5.33
C PRO A 171 5.24 14.94 6.25
N ASP A 172 6.38 14.53 5.73
CA ASP A 172 7.68 14.47 6.41
C ASP A 172 8.83 14.33 5.40
N GLN A 173 10.07 14.30 5.91
CA GLN A 173 11.26 14.18 5.06
C GLN A 173 11.40 12.81 4.38
N GLY A 174 10.90 11.74 5.01
CA GLY A 174 10.96 10.40 4.45
C GLY A 174 10.06 10.19 3.24
N GLY A 175 9.06 11.06 3.05
CA GLY A 175 8.11 11.00 1.93
C GLY A 175 8.48 11.87 0.72
N VAL A 176 9.63 12.56 0.74
CA VAL A 176 10.00 13.53 -0.30
C VAL A 176 10.06 12.91 -1.68
N GLU A 177 10.76 11.79 -1.85
CA GLU A 177 10.95 11.13 -3.14
C GLU A 177 9.63 10.66 -3.75
N ARG A 178 8.77 9.98 -2.97
CA ARG A 178 7.43 9.57 -3.44
C ARG A 178 6.54 10.76 -3.78
N THR A 179 6.66 11.85 -3.00
CA THR A 179 5.89 13.08 -3.23
C THR A 179 6.35 13.77 -4.51
N GLN A 180 7.66 13.80 -4.78
CA GLN A 180 8.23 14.31 -6.01
C GLN A 180 7.72 13.52 -7.21
N LEU A 181 7.76 12.19 -7.14
CA LEU A 181 7.26 11.31 -8.20
C LEU A 181 5.76 11.49 -8.46
N PHE A 182 4.96 11.68 -7.39
CA PHE A 182 3.54 12.02 -7.56
C PHE A 182 3.36 13.38 -8.25
N ALA A 183 4.13 14.40 -7.86
CA ALA A 183 4.05 15.73 -8.43
C ALA A 183 4.42 15.73 -9.92
N GLU A 184 5.47 15.02 -10.31
CA GLU A 184 5.88 14.85 -11.71
C GLU A 184 4.78 14.20 -12.55
N ASN A 185 4.16 13.14 -12.04
CA ASN A 185 3.02 12.50 -12.70
C ASN A 185 1.79 13.41 -12.78
N PHE A 186 1.55 14.20 -11.74
CA PHE A 186 0.39 15.10 -11.66
C PHE A 186 0.49 16.27 -12.62
N PHE A 187 1.64 16.92 -12.69
CA PHE A 187 1.89 18.08 -13.55
C PHE A 187 2.45 17.73 -14.93
N HIS A 188 2.80 16.46 -15.17
CA HIS A 188 3.49 16.01 -16.40
C HIS A 188 4.81 16.77 -16.66
N SER A 189 5.58 17.02 -15.60
CA SER A 189 6.83 17.80 -15.61
C SER A 189 7.81 17.25 -14.58
N HIS A 190 9.11 17.21 -14.92
CA HIS A 190 10.18 16.79 -14.01
C HIS A 190 10.74 17.93 -13.15
N ASN A 191 10.36 19.16 -13.43
CA ASN A 191 10.82 20.32 -12.66
C ASN A 191 9.64 20.92 -11.88
N VAL A 192 9.28 20.25 -10.79
CA VAL A 192 8.13 20.63 -9.95
C VAL A 192 8.58 20.81 -8.51
N ASP A 193 8.30 21.96 -7.95
CA ASP A 193 8.53 22.22 -6.52
C ASP A 193 7.46 21.50 -5.68
N ILE A 194 7.93 20.84 -4.63
CA ILE A 194 7.07 20.27 -3.59
C ILE A 194 7.23 21.04 -2.28
N VAL A 195 6.24 20.91 -1.42
CA VAL A 195 6.26 21.48 -0.08
C VAL A 195 6.52 20.37 0.92
N VAL A 196 7.42 20.62 1.89
CA VAL A 196 7.79 19.62 2.88
C VAL A 196 7.42 20.08 4.28
N VAL A 197 6.75 19.21 5.03
CA VAL A 197 6.44 19.43 6.45
C VAL A 197 7.62 18.98 7.31
N GLU A 198 8.18 19.92 8.07
CA GLU A 198 9.16 19.57 9.11
C GLU A 198 8.47 18.90 10.29
N LYS A 199 8.98 17.73 10.65
CA LYS A 199 8.45 16.91 11.74
C LYS A 199 9.55 16.59 12.75
N ARG A 200 9.38 16.93 14.01
CA ARG A 200 10.21 16.41 15.07
C ARG A 200 9.51 15.25 15.77
N ARG A 201 10.18 14.09 15.78
CA ARG A 201 9.74 12.94 16.57
C ARG A 201 10.26 13.09 18.00
N ASN A 202 9.36 12.93 18.98
CA ASN A 202 9.80 12.76 20.36
C ASN A 202 10.15 11.28 20.54
N LEU A 203 11.44 10.96 20.55
CA LEU A 203 11.94 9.59 20.68
C LEU A 203 11.57 8.92 22.02
N GLN A 204 11.18 9.72 23.02
CA GLN A 204 10.77 9.21 24.34
C GLN A 204 9.28 8.87 24.48
N LYS A 205 8.46 9.28 23.49
CA LYS A 205 7.02 9.00 23.48
C LYS A 205 6.61 8.38 22.16
N THR A 206 6.36 7.09 22.16
CA THR A 206 5.87 6.34 21.00
C THR A 206 4.60 6.99 20.45
N HIS A 207 4.55 7.25 19.14
CA HIS A 207 3.43 7.84 18.39
C HIS A 207 3.13 9.34 18.60
N GLN A 208 4.00 10.13 19.25
CA GLN A 208 3.85 11.58 19.29
C GLN A 208 4.86 12.27 18.36
N SER A 209 4.36 12.81 17.26
CA SER A 209 5.13 13.69 16.37
C SER A 209 4.37 15.00 16.19
N GLN A 210 5.11 16.10 16.25
CA GLN A 210 4.57 17.44 16.04
C GLN A 210 5.08 18.01 14.72
N ALA A 211 4.17 18.44 13.83
CA ALA A 211 4.52 19.21 12.65
C ALA A 211 4.89 20.64 13.08
N LEU A 212 6.12 21.07 12.84
CA LEU A 212 6.65 22.33 13.37
C LEU A 212 6.64 23.44 12.34
N ASN A 213 7.02 23.16 11.12
CA ASN A 213 7.14 24.15 10.04
C ASN A 213 6.82 23.53 8.68
N LEU A 214 6.75 24.39 7.68
CA LEU A 214 6.46 24.03 6.30
C LEU A 214 7.43 24.78 5.40
N TYR A 215 8.17 24.06 4.56
CA TYR A 215 9.09 24.62 3.57
C TYR A 215 8.45 24.60 2.20
N GLY A 216 8.25 25.75 1.61
CA GLY A 216 7.61 25.99 0.33
C GLY A 216 6.39 26.92 0.44
N ASP A 217 5.89 27.38 -0.71
CA ASP A 217 4.74 28.28 -0.78
C ASP A 217 3.43 27.52 -0.92
N ILE A 218 2.46 27.80 -0.01
CA ILE A 218 1.16 27.15 0.05
C ILE A 218 -0.02 28.13 0.12
N LYS A 219 0.30 29.44 0.28
CA LYS A 219 -0.72 30.46 0.48
C LYS A 219 -1.65 30.58 -0.73
N GLY A 220 -2.96 30.46 -0.50
CA GLY A 220 -3.98 30.50 -1.55
C GLY A 220 -4.08 29.24 -2.41
N LYS A 221 -3.31 28.19 -2.11
CA LYS A 221 -3.27 26.95 -2.90
C LYS A 221 -4.15 25.84 -2.30
N ILE A 222 -4.54 24.89 -3.13
CA ILE A 222 -5.08 23.60 -2.69
C ILE A 222 -3.88 22.70 -2.35
N ALA A 223 -3.82 22.22 -1.11
CA ALA A 223 -2.77 21.32 -0.66
C ALA A 223 -3.15 19.85 -0.94
N ILE A 224 -2.31 19.12 -1.65
CA ILE A 224 -2.45 17.66 -1.83
C ILE A 224 -1.34 16.99 -1.03
N ILE A 225 -1.68 16.37 0.09
CA ILE A 225 -0.73 15.63 0.93
C ILE A 225 -0.58 14.23 0.37
N VAL A 226 0.67 13.83 0.09
CA VAL A 226 1.00 12.51 -0.48
C VAL A 226 1.77 11.68 0.54
N ASP A 227 1.28 10.46 0.82
CA ASP A 227 1.95 9.53 1.73
C ASP A 227 1.82 8.09 1.21
N ASP A 228 2.56 7.13 1.80
CA ASP A 228 2.44 5.71 1.47
C ASP A 228 1.31 5.02 2.23
N ILE A 229 1.13 5.36 3.52
CA ILE A 229 0.22 4.61 4.38
C ILE A 229 -0.53 5.49 5.39
N ILE A 230 -1.80 5.18 5.57
CA ILE A 230 -2.61 5.67 6.69
C ILE A 230 -2.79 4.53 7.70
N THR A 231 -2.28 4.72 8.92
CA THR A 231 -2.60 3.84 10.06
C THR A 231 -3.60 4.51 11.00
N SER A 232 -3.16 5.42 11.87
CA SER A 232 -4.07 6.18 12.75
C SER A 232 -4.67 7.43 12.11
N GLY A 233 -4.07 7.94 11.03
CA GLY A 233 -4.42 9.21 10.40
C GLY A 233 -3.83 10.45 11.06
N GLY A 234 -3.16 10.32 12.21
CA GLY A 234 -2.63 11.45 12.97
C GLY A 234 -1.65 12.31 12.19
N THR A 235 -0.73 11.71 11.45
CA THR A 235 0.25 12.40 10.60
C THR A 235 -0.44 13.30 9.57
N LEU A 236 -1.40 12.73 8.81
CA LEU A 236 -2.15 13.46 7.79
C LEU A 236 -2.95 14.61 8.39
N VAL A 237 -3.62 14.39 9.53
CA VAL A 237 -4.43 15.42 10.20
C VAL A 237 -3.57 16.56 10.71
N HIS A 238 -2.39 16.27 11.27
CA HIS A 238 -1.45 17.31 11.72
C HIS A 238 -0.90 18.12 10.54
N ALA A 239 -0.51 17.44 9.45
CA ALA A 239 -0.06 18.12 8.23
C ALA A 239 -1.17 18.98 7.63
N ALA A 240 -2.41 18.48 7.56
CA ALA A 240 -3.57 19.21 7.05
C ALA A 240 -3.87 20.49 7.85
N LYS A 241 -3.85 20.39 9.18
CA LYS A 241 -4.04 21.55 10.06
C LYS A 241 -2.94 22.60 9.85
N LEU A 242 -1.69 22.17 9.70
CA LEU A 242 -0.58 23.07 9.43
C LEU A 242 -0.73 23.76 8.08
N CYS A 243 -1.09 23.03 7.02
CA CYS A 243 -1.34 23.57 5.70
C CYS A 243 -2.41 24.68 5.73
N LEU A 244 -3.54 24.43 6.38
CA LEU A 244 -4.61 25.45 6.53
C LEU A 244 -4.15 26.65 7.34
N LYS A 245 -3.41 26.43 8.45
CA LYS A 245 -2.82 27.51 9.25
C LYS A 245 -1.86 28.38 8.45
N LYS A 246 -1.16 27.81 7.47
CA LYS A 246 -0.20 28.50 6.57
C LYS A 246 -0.88 29.10 5.32
N GLY A 247 -2.20 29.04 5.24
CA GLY A 247 -2.99 29.73 4.21
C GLY A 247 -3.41 28.87 3.02
N ALA A 248 -3.30 27.54 3.09
CA ALA A 248 -3.94 26.67 2.11
C ALA A 248 -5.47 26.87 2.13
N THR A 249 -6.09 26.86 0.97
CA THR A 249 -7.55 27.02 0.83
C THR A 249 -8.32 25.75 1.13
N LYS A 250 -7.72 24.61 0.82
CA LYS A 250 -8.27 23.27 0.99
C LYS A 250 -7.15 22.25 1.15
N VAL A 251 -7.47 21.09 1.73
CA VAL A 251 -6.56 19.97 1.85
C VAL A 251 -7.21 18.70 1.33
N ILE A 252 -6.49 18.01 0.43
CA ILE A 252 -6.79 16.68 -0.07
C ILE A 252 -5.65 15.76 0.39
N ALA A 253 -5.94 14.52 0.71
CA ALA A 253 -4.92 13.50 0.98
C ALA A 253 -4.92 12.45 -0.14
N CYS A 254 -3.74 12.00 -0.52
CA CYS A 254 -3.53 10.96 -1.51
C CYS A 254 -2.53 9.95 -0.92
N VAL A 255 -3.01 8.74 -0.58
CA VAL A 255 -2.22 7.76 0.15
C VAL A 255 -2.42 6.38 -0.44
N VAL A 256 -1.33 5.65 -0.66
CA VAL A 256 -1.44 4.35 -1.35
C VAL A 256 -2.19 3.33 -0.49
N HIS A 257 -1.78 3.15 0.75
CA HIS A 257 -2.32 2.10 1.62
C HIS A 257 -3.15 2.65 2.77
N HIS A 258 -4.21 1.93 3.16
CA HIS A 258 -5.02 2.23 4.34
C HIS A 258 -5.05 1.04 5.31
N ASP A 259 -4.03 0.91 6.14
CA ASP A 259 -3.99 -0.11 7.22
C ASP A 259 -4.55 0.49 8.52
N PHE A 260 -5.85 0.75 8.52
CA PHE A 260 -6.52 1.53 9.55
C PHE A 260 -6.50 0.89 10.93
N SER A 261 -5.96 1.62 11.90
CA SER A 261 -6.16 1.33 13.31
C SER A 261 -7.63 1.57 13.74
N PRO A 262 -8.08 1.01 14.87
CA PRO A 262 -9.49 1.14 15.29
C PRO A 262 -10.02 2.57 15.40
N LYS A 263 -9.16 3.56 15.73
CA LYS A 263 -9.54 4.96 15.87
C LYS A 263 -9.40 5.79 14.59
N ALA A 264 -8.83 5.23 13.52
CA ALA A 264 -8.52 5.97 12.29
C ALA A 264 -9.77 6.63 11.67
N LYS A 265 -10.88 5.89 11.57
CA LYS A 265 -12.14 6.39 11.03
C LYS A 265 -12.58 7.67 11.75
N GLN A 266 -12.68 7.65 13.07
CA GLN A 266 -13.11 8.81 13.86
C GLN A 266 -12.16 10.00 13.68
N ILE A 267 -10.84 9.74 13.69
CA ILE A 267 -9.81 10.79 13.53
C ILE A 267 -9.93 11.45 12.14
N LEU A 268 -10.07 10.64 11.09
CA LEU A 268 -10.13 11.13 9.73
C LEU A 268 -11.46 11.82 9.42
N GLU A 269 -12.60 11.30 9.86
CA GLU A 269 -13.91 11.94 9.66
C GLU A 269 -13.97 13.33 10.30
N ASN A 270 -13.37 13.50 11.47
CA ASN A 270 -13.31 14.79 12.19
C ASN A 270 -12.15 15.69 11.72
N SER A 271 -11.39 15.27 10.71
CA SER A 271 -10.28 16.07 10.18
C SER A 271 -10.71 17.14 9.21
N PRO A 272 -9.92 18.20 9.01
CA PRO A 272 -10.18 19.23 8.02
C PRO A 272 -9.86 18.80 6.58
N ILE A 273 -9.48 17.55 6.34
CA ILE A 273 -9.22 17.00 5.01
C ILE A 273 -10.56 16.89 4.26
N GLU A 274 -10.63 17.48 3.07
CA GLU A 274 -11.88 17.49 2.25
C GLU A 274 -12.12 16.12 1.59
N LYS A 275 -11.08 15.51 1.04
CA LYS A 275 -11.15 14.23 0.31
C LYS A 275 -9.88 13.41 0.57
N ILE A 276 -10.03 12.10 0.64
CA ILE A 276 -8.93 11.15 0.80
C ILE A 276 -9.00 10.17 -0.36
N PHE A 277 -7.95 10.10 -1.17
CA PHE A 277 -7.78 9.09 -2.22
C PHE A 277 -6.84 8.00 -1.70
N THR A 278 -7.23 6.76 -1.89
CA THR A 278 -6.43 5.60 -1.52
C THR A 278 -6.63 4.46 -2.53
N THR A 279 -5.93 3.35 -2.35
CA THR A 279 -6.10 2.19 -3.22
C THR A 279 -6.70 1.00 -2.48
N ASN A 280 -7.24 0.03 -3.22
CA ASN A 280 -7.75 -1.23 -2.68
C ASN A 280 -6.65 -2.29 -2.45
N THR A 281 -5.41 -1.89 -2.19
CA THR A 281 -4.32 -2.81 -1.83
C THR A 281 -4.59 -3.60 -0.55
N ILE A 282 -5.40 -3.02 0.34
CA ILE A 282 -5.91 -3.63 1.57
C ILE A 282 -7.43 -3.65 1.47
N PHE A 283 -8.08 -4.68 1.98
CA PHE A 283 -9.54 -4.74 1.98
C PHE A 283 -10.14 -3.75 2.98
N LEU A 284 -10.97 -2.83 2.47
CA LEU A 284 -11.68 -1.87 3.31
C LEU A 284 -12.94 -2.50 3.87
N LYS A 285 -12.91 -2.80 5.16
CA LYS A 285 -14.07 -3.37 5.86
C LYS A 285 -15.23 -2.37 5.93
N PRO A 286 -16.50 -2.84 5.90
CA PRO A 286 -17.66 -1.94 5.94
C PRO A 286 -17.66 -0.93 7.10
N GLU A 287 -17.23 -1.37 8.29
CA GLU A 287 -17.14 -0.53 9.48
C GLU A 287 -16.05 0.55 9.41
N GLN A 288 -15.05 0.37 8.53
CA GLN A 288 -13.95 1.31 8.31
C GLN A 288 -14.26 2.37 7.25
N LYS A 289 -15.38 2.23 6.53
CA LYS A 289 -15.75 3.19 5.48
C LYS A 289 -15.89 4.60 6.04
N ILE A 290 -15.27 5.55 5.33
CA ILE A 290 -15.22 6.98 5.64
C ILE A 290 -15.87 7.72 4.47
N LYS A 291 -16.81 8.65 4.73
CA LYS A 291 -17.57 9.35 3.66
C LYS A 291 -16.67 10.09 2.66
N LYS A 292 -15.58 10.66 3.12
CA LYS A 292 -14.62 11.42 2.29
C LYS A 292 -13.51 10.58 1.66
N LEU A 293 -13.50 9.25 1.86
CA LEU A 293 -12.51 8.35 1.28
C LEU A 293 -13.02 7.82 -0.06
N GLU A 294 -12.15 7.84 -1.05
CA GLU A 294 -12.33 7.24 -2.36
C GLU A 294 -11.24 6.19 -2.60
N GLU A 295 -11.68 4.98 -2.88
CA GLU A 295 -10.80 3.83 -3.07
C GLU A 295 -10.64 3.55 -4.57
N ILE A 296 -9.40 3.48 -5.05
CA ILE A 296 -9.04 3.28 -6.44
C ILE A 296 -8.48 1.87 -6.62
N SER A 297 -8.99 1.13 -7.59
CA SER A 297 -8.54 -0.25 -7.80
C SER A 297 -7.15 -0.32 -8.44
N VAL A 298 -6.26 -1.12 -7.82
CA VAL A 298 -4.94 -1.48 -8.36
C VAL A 298 -4.97 -2.76 -9.19
N ALA A 299 -6.13 -3.39 -9.35
CA ALA A 299 -6.26 -4.61 -10.15
C ALA A 299 -5.71 -4.47 -11.58
N PRO A 300 -5.89 -3.33 -12.31
CA PRO A 300 -5.29 -3.14 -13.62
C PRO A 300 -3.77 -3.16 -13.62
N LEU A 301 -3.13 -2.64 -12.55
CA LEU A 301 -1.67 -2.63 -12.42
C LEU A 301 -1.15 -4.05 -12.19
N ILE A 302 -1.78 -4.81 -11.29
CA ILE A 302 -1.43 -6.20 -10.99
C ILE A 302 -1.66 -7.07 -12.24
N ALA A 303 -2.80 -6.93 -12.90
CA ALA A 303 -3.12 -7.70 -14.10
C ALA A 303 -2.12 -7.44 -15.24
N LYS A 304 -1.65 -6.21 -15.42
CA LYS A 304 -0.61 -5.86 -16.40
C LYS A 304 0.67 -6.68 -16.16
N GLU A 305 1.11 -6.81 -14.91
CA GLU A 305 2.31 -7.57 -14.59
C GLU A 305 2.14 -9.09 -14.77
N ILE A 306 0.99 -9.62 -14.39
CA ILE A 306 0.66 -11.05 -14.57
C ILE A 306 0.52 -11.40 -16.06
N LYS A 307 0.02 -10.47 -16.86
CA LYS A 307 -0.22 -10.71 -18.32
C LYS A 307 1.06 -11.10 -19.06
N HIS A 308 2.24 -10.72 -18.59
CA HIS A 308 3.52 -11.12 -19.21
C HIS A 308 3.80 -12.62 -19.10
N TYR A 309 3.01 -13.38 -18.35
CA TYR A 309 3.12 -14.83 -18.17
C TYR A 309 2.02 -15.62 -18.91
N LEU A 310 1.07 -14.93 -19.55
CA LEU A 310 0.05 -15.52 -20.41
C LEU A 310 0.58 -15.68 -21.84
#